data_4e2f2ca729aed48f5c182b99d5d7f0a5
#
_entry.id   4e2f2ca729aed48f5c182b99d5d7f0a5
#
_cell.length_a   1.000
_cell.length_b   1.000
_cell.length_c   1.000
_cell.angle_alpha   90.00
_cell.angle_beta   90.00
_cell.angle_gamma   90.00
#
_symmetry.space_group_name_H-M   'P 1'
#
loop_
_entity.id
_entity.type
_entity.pdbx_description
1 polymer ?
#
loop_
_entity_poly.entity_id
_entity_poly.type
_entity_poly.pdbx_seq_one_letter_code
_entity_poly.pdbx_strand_id
1 'polypeptide(L)'
;MGATKIMVIRHAEKPGPYNGAHYAGVSNLGDVAGSDGAKHLVTLGWERAGALVTLFAPPWGPKSPLATPKFLFASNPTPTQGDDASDEGPSQRPYETLTALAAALNLTTDISHGKSHYAQMVTSALACDGVVLIAWQHEDIALTTKTGDPGISAEILKQTKTKATFAVPNGWPAGPSGARYDLVLVFDRPTGGGPITGFTMVPQRLLAGDAPGV
;
A
#
# COMPACT_ATOMS: atom_id res chain seq x y z
N MET A 1 16.73 11.57 -12.90
CA MET A 1 16.60 10.12 -12.56
C MET A 1 15.20 9.93 -12.02
N GLY A 2 14.73 8.73 -11.79
CA GLY A 2 13.37 8.46 -11.30
C GLY A 2 13.36 7.19 -10.46
N ALA A 3 12.18 6.72 -10.04
CA ALA A 3 12.06 5.55 -9.18
C ALA A 3 12.71 4.32 -9.82
N THR A 4 13.60 3.66 -9.06
CA THR A 4 14.33 2.46 -9.50
C THR A 4 13.63 1.17 -9.07
N LYS A 5 12.74 1.25 -8.08
CA LYS A 5 11.86 0.18 -7.61
C LYS A 5 10.61 0.80 -7.02
N ILE A 6 9.45 0.25 -7.38
CA ILE A 6 8.17 0.64 -6.81
C ILE A 6 7.60 -0.58 -6.09
N MET A 7 7.30 -0.42 -4.82
CA MET A 7 6.63 -1.43 -4.00
C MET A 7 5.26 -0.91 -3.61
N VAL A 8 4.25 -1.76 -3.73
CA VAL A 8 2.87 -1.39 -3.39
C VAL A 8 2.31 -2.40 -2.41
N ILE A 9 1.73 -1.90 -1.33
CA ILE A 9 1.04 -2.69 -0.30
C ILE A 9 -0.38 -2.19 -0.11
N ARG A 10 -1.25 -3.08 0.30
CA ARG A 10 -2.53 -2.69 0.88
C ARG A 10 -2.29 -2.09 2.27
N HIS A 11 -3.14 -1.13 2.69
CA HIS A 11 -3.18 -0.72 4.09
C HIS A 11 -3.40 -1.93 5.01
N ALA A 12 -2.95 -1.86 6.25
CA ALA A 12 -3.10 -2.91 7.25
C ALA A 12 -4.57 -3.13 7.69
N GLU A 13 -4.81 -4.04 8.61
CA GLU A 13 -6.14 -4.56 8.97
C GLU A 13 -7.11 -3.47 9.41
N LYS A 14 -8.31 -3.52 8.82
CA LYS A 14 -9.41 -2.60 9.08
C LYS A 14 -10.45 -3.22 10.00
N PRO A 15 -11.32 -2.40 10.63
CA PRO A 15 -12.49 -2.91 11.32
C PRO A 15 -13.32 -3.85 10.45
N GLY A 16 -13.81 -4.91 11.06
CA GLY A 16 -14.62 -5.92 10.39
C GLY A 16 -14.82 -7.13 11.29
N PRO A 17 -15.62 -8.11 10.85
CA PRO A 17 -15.80 -9.34 11.60
C PRO A 17 -14.53 -10.21 11.45
N TYR A 18 -13.86 -10.44 12.56
CA TYR A 18 -12.80 -11.44 12.69
C TYR A 18 -13.31 -12.53 13.62
N ASN A 19 -13.49 -13.75 13.10
CA ASN A 19 -14.03 -14.88 13.85
C ASN A 19 -15.34 -14.55 14.61
N GLY A 20 -16.22 -13.76 13.98
CA GLY A 20 -17.49 -13.35 14.57
C GLY A 20 -17.45 -12.17 15.55
N ALA A 21 -16.27 -11.66 15.88
CA ALA A 21 -16.13 -10.46 16.68
C ALA A 21 -15.94 -9.22 15.82
N HIS A 22 -16.53 -8.11 16.23
CA HIS A 22 -16.33 -6.80 15.60
C HIS A 22 -15.35 -5.97 16.46
N TYR A 23 -14.28 -5.48 15.84
CA TYR A 23 -13.29 -4.62 16.46
C TYR A 23 -13.42 -3.22 15.89
N ALA A 24 -13.42 -2.21 16.79
CA ALA A 24 -13.31 -0.81 16.40
C ALA A 24 -11.88 -0.49 15.92
N GLY A 25 -11.74 0.54 15.11
CA GLY A 25 -10.44 1.10 14.80
C GLY A 25 -9.86 1.85 15.99
N VAL A 26 -8.55 1.88 16.07
CA VAL A 26 -7.76 2.56 17.10
C VAL A 26 -6.93 3.64 16.44
N SER A 27 -7.09 4.89 16.87
CA SER A 27 -6.19 5.96 16.47
C SER A 27 -4.94 6.00 17.35
N ASN A 28 -3.91 6.73 16.95
CA ASN A 28 -2.76 7.01 17.81
C ASN A 28 -3.11 7.86 19.06
N LEU A 29 -4.36 8.31 19.17
CA LEU A 29 -4.90 9.07 20.30
C LEU A 29 -5.81 8.22 21.20
N GLY A 30 -6.02 6.94 20.88
CA GLY A 30 -6.90 6.02 21.60
C GLY A 30 -7.99 5.42 20.74
N ASP A 31 -8.89 4.66 21.35
CA ASP A 31 -10.01 4.02 20.66
C ASP A 31 -10.96 5.05 20.05
N VAL A 32 -11.38 4.80 18.83
CA VAL A 32 -12.32 5.65 18.10
C VAL A 32 -13.58 4.83 17.82
N ALA A 33 -14.70 5.28 18.38
CA ALA A 33 -16.00 4.64 18.21
C ALA A 33 -16.78 5.21 17.01
N GLY A 34 -17.81 4.50 16.57
CA GLY A 34 -18.72 4.95 15.52
C GLY A 34 -18.12 4.95 14.13
N SER A 35 -18.57 5.87 13.27
CA SER A 35 -18.13 5.98 11.87
C SER A 35 -16.65 6.30 11.73
N ASP A 36 -16.09 7.04 12.68
CA ASP A 36 -14.67 7.40 12.65
C ASP A 36 -13.78 6.21 12.93
N GLY A 37 -14.18 5.31 13.83
CA GLY A 37 -13.48 4.05 14.08
C GLY A 37 -13.33 3.17 12.82
N ALA A 38 -14.29 3.23 11.91
CA ALA A 38 -14.23 2.51 10.65
C ALA A 38 -13.10 2.96 9.72
N LYS A 39 -12.56 4.16 9.91
CA LYS A 39 -11.51 4.77 9.08
C LYS A 39 -10.10 4.48 9.56
N HIS A 40 -9.93 3.93 10.76
CA HIS A 40 -8.66 3.63 11.40
C HIS A 40 -8.28 2.15 11.31
N LEU A 41 -7.01 1.84 11.56
CA LEU A 41 -6.54 0.46 11.74
C LEU A 41 -7.10 -0.12 13.05
N VAL A 42 -7.34 -1.43 13.07
CA VAL A 42 -7.54 -2.17 14.32
C VAL A 42 -6.18 -2.48 14.97
N THR A 43 -6.17 -2.96 16.22
CA THR A 43 -4.94 -3.34 16.94
C THR A 43 -4.03 -4.24 16.10
N LEU A 44 -4.57 -5.27 15.46
CA LEU A 44 -3.82 -6.15 14.55
C LEU A 44 -3.20 -5.39 13.38
N GLY A 45 -3.89 -4.37 12.85
CA GLY A 45 -3.35 -3.50 11.81
C GLY A 45 -2.17 -2.66 12.29
N TRP A 46 -2.20 -2.17 13.52
CA TRP A 46 -1.07 -1.48 14.14
C TRP A 46 0.11 -2.41 14.42
N GLU A 47 -0.15 -3.67 14.78
CA GLU A 47 0.89 -4.70 14.89
C GLU A 47 1.59 -4.93 13.55
N ARG A 48 0.81 -5.06 12.46
CA ARG A 48 1.36 -5.15 11.10
C ARG A 48 2.16 -3.90 10.73
N ALA A 49 1.63 -2.71 10.97
CA ALA A 49 2.32 -1.45 10.69
C ALA A 49 3.70 -1.38 11.41
N GLY A 50 3.76 -1.81 12.67
CA GLY A 50 5.02 -1.94 13.40
C GLY A 50 5.95 -3.01 12.80
N ALA A 51 5.40 -4.16 12.43
CA ALA A 51 6.18 -5.26 11.86
C ALA A 51 6.76 -4.95 10.46
N LEU A 52 6.16 -4.02 9.69
CA LEU A 52 6.72 -3.55 8.41
C LEU A 52 8.12 -2.95 8.56
N VAL A 53 8.48 -2.44 9.75
CA VAL A 53 9.85 -1.96 10.03
C VAL A 53 10.84 -3.10 9.88
N THR A 54 10.53 -4.29 10.39
CA THR A 54 11.41 -5.46 10.27
C THR A 54 11.51 -6.00 8.84
N LEU A 55 10.50 -5.72 8.01
CA LEU A 55 10.47 -6.14 6.63
C LEU A 55 11.26 -5.21 5.70
N PHE A 56 11.10 -3.88 5.87
CA PHE A 56 11.65 -2.88 4.97
C PHE A 56 12.87 -2.14 5.49
N ALA A 57 13.13 -2.17 6.79
CA ALA A 57 14.24 -1.49 7.45
C ALA A 57 15.01 -2.36 8.45
N PRO A 58 15.25 -3.67 8.20
CA PRO A 58 16.07 -4.47 9.10
C PRO A 58 17.52 -3.98 9.06
N PRO A 59 18.30 -4.10 10.17
CA PRO A 59 19.67 -3.60 10.25
C PRO A 59 20.62 -4.13 9.17
N TRP A 60 20.35 -5.34 8.65
CA TRP A 60 21.13 -5.98 7.57
C TRP A 60 20.58 -5.75 6.17
N GLY A 61 19.59 -4.88 6.03
CA GLY A 61 18.86 -4.64 4.79
C GLY A 61 17.79 -5.71 4.47
N PRO A 62 16.76 -5.34 3.71
CA PRO A 62 15.70 -6.27 3.32
C PRO A 62 16.21 -7.37 2.39
N LYS A 63 15.55 -8.53 2.43
CA LYS A 63 15.81 -9.61 1.46
C LYS A 63 15.24 -9.24 0.09
N SER A 64 16.03 -9.45 -0.97
CA SER A 64 15.54 -9.34 -2.36
C SER A 64 14.28 -10.20 -2.57
N PRO A 65 13.28 -9.72 -3.34
CA PRO A 65 13.29 -8.51 -4.15
C PRO A 65 12.89 -7.22 -3.42
N LEU A 66 12.66 -7.25 -2.09
CA LEU A 66 12.36 -6.06 -1.31
C LEU A 66 13.59 -5.14 -1.19
N ALA A 67 13.35 -3.87 -0.91
CA ALA A 67 14.39 -2.87 -0.67
C ALA A 67 13.91 -1.84 0.37
N THR A 68 14.84 -1.20 1.07
CA THR A 68 14.51 -0.11 1.98
C THR A 68 14.00 1.09 1.18
N PRO A 69 12.78 1.58 1.43
CA PRO A 69 12.23 2.73 0.73
C PRO A 69 12.97 4.01 1.12
N LYS A 70 13.08 4.92 0.15
CA LYS A 70 13.52 6.31 0.34
C LYS A 70 12.34 7.29 0.29
N PHE A 71 11.22 6.86 -0.25
CA PHE A 71 10.00 7.65 -0.40
C PHE A 71 8.80 6.80 -0.03
N LEU A 72 7.87 7.40 0.71
CA LEU A 72 6.64 6.78 1.18
C LEU A 72 5.45 7.58 0.66
N PHE A 73 4.45 6.87 0.12
CA PHE A 73 3.19 7.45 -0.34
C PHE A 73 2.00 6.74 0.31
N ALA A 74 1.01 7.53 0.70
CA ALA A 74 -0.28 7.02 1.15
C ALA A 74 -1.41 7.92 0.62
N SER A 75 -2.63 7.38 0.50
CA SER A 75 -3.78 8.23 0.17
C SER A 75 -4.01 9.26 1.28
N ASN A 76 -4.40 10.48 0.87
CA ASN A 76 -4.70 11.55 1.81
C ASN A 76 -5.83 11.13 2.77
N PRO A 77 -5.59 11.16 4.08
CA PRO A 77 -6.61 10.83 5.08
C PRO A 77 -7.67 11.93 5.26
N THR A 78 -7.44 13.11 4.68
CA THR A 78 -8.37 14.25 4.70
C THR A 78 -9.08 14.37 3.35
N PRO A 79 -10.38 14.69 3.30
CA PRO A 79 -11.08 14.92 2.03
C PRO A 79 -10.39 16.00 1.22
N THR A 80 -10.11 15.71 -0.05
CA THR A 80 -9.64 16.69 -1.02
C THR A 80 -10.74 16.99 -2.03
N GLN A 81 -10.71 18.18 -2.61
CA GLN A 81 -11.67 18.57 -3.66
C GLN A 81 -11.50 17.60 -4.85
N GLY A 82 -12.58 16.92 -5.24
CA GLY A 82 -12.59 15.93 -6.32
C GLY A 82 -12.46 14.48 -5.84
N ASP A 83 -12.29 14.22 -4.54
CA ASP A 83 -12.48 12.88 -4.00
C ASP A 83 -13.95 12.51 -4.10
N ASP A 84 -14.24 11.34 -4.69
CA ASP A 84 -15.59 10.83 -4.78
C ASP A 84 -16.18 10.63 -3.37
N ALA A 85 -17.22 11.40 -3.07
CA ALA A 85 -17.98 11.26 -1.83
C ALA A 85 -18.77 9.95 -1.74
N SER A 86 -18.74 9.13 -2.81
CA SER A 86 -19.61 7.97 -2.97
C SER A 86 -19.13 6.71 -2.27
N ASP A 87 -17.86 6.58 -1.88
CA ASP A 87 -17.32 5.39 -1.24
C ASP A 87 -16.60 5.72 0.08
N GLU A 88 -17.15 5.28 1.20
CA GLU A 88 -16.56 5.23 2.56
C GLU A 88 -15.75 6.46 3.04
N GLY A 89 -15.55 7.48 2.21
CA GLY A 89 -14.77 8.69 2.50
C GLY A 89 -13.27 8.41 2.71
N PRO A 90 -12.48 9.47 2.98
CA PRO A 90 -11.05 9.33 3.18
C PRO A 90 -10.75 8.46 4.40
N SER A 91 -9.73 7.63 4.26
CA SER A 91 -9.33 6.62 5.24
C SER A 91 -7.95 6.96 5.81
N GLN A 92 -7.83 6.92 7.14
CA GLN A 92 -6.55 7.06 7.84
C GLN A 92 -5.62 5.86 7.62
N ARG A 93 -6.18 4.70 7.31
CA ARG A 93 -5.47 3.41 7.29
C ARG A 93 -4.21 3.34 6.43
N PRO A 94 -4.17 3.85 5.18
CA PRO A 94 -2.95 3.84 4.39
C PRO A 94 -1.82 4.65 5.04
N TYR A 95 -2.13 5.82 5.57
CA TYR A 95 -1.17 6.66 6.28
C TYR A 95 -0.69 5.99 7.58
N GLU A 96 -1.62 5.48 8.41
CA GLU A 96 -1.32 4.78 9.66
C GLU A 96 -0.44 3.55 9.43
N THR A 97 -0.66 2.81 8.35
CA THR A 97 0.15 1.65 7.96
C THR A 97 1.64 1.98 7.81
N LEU A 98 1.96 3.19 7.36
CA LEU A 98 3.35 3.61 7.15
C LEU A 98 3.96 4.38 8.32
N THR A 99 3.20 4.74 9.36
CA THR A 99 3.65 5.63 10.43
C THR A 99 4.90 5.10 11.16
N ALA A 100 4.90 3.83 11.55
CA ALA A 100 6.03 3.23 12.25
C ALA A 100 7.27 3.14 11.35
N LEU A 101 7.10 2.78 10.09
CA LEU A 101 8.20 2.70 9.12
C LEU A 101 8.76 4.09 8.79
N ALA A 102 7.90 5.08 8.61
CA ALA A 102 8.29 6.48 8.39
C ALA A 102 9.16 6.99 9.54
N ALA A 103 8.75 6.74 10.77
CA ALA A 103 9.52 7.10 11.97
C ALA A 103 10.88 6.37 12.02
N ALA A 104 10.90 5.07 11.77
CA ALA A 104 12.12 4.25 11.79
C ALA A 104 13.15 4.69 10.73
N LEU A 105 12.69 5.16 9.58
CA LEU A 105 13.53 5.61 8.48
C LEU A 105 13.79 7.12 8.48
N ASN A 106 13.18 7.86 9.40
CA ASN A 106 13.18 9.33 9.44
C ASN A 106 12.71 9.94 8.10
N LEU A 107 11.60 9.41 7.58
CA LEU A 107 10.96 9.85 6.35
C LEU A 107 9.60 10.50 6.65
N THR A 108 9.17 11.39 5.75
CA THR A 108 7.79 11.89 5.73
C THR A 108 7.00 11.11 4.68
N THR A 109 5.80 10.66 5.02
CA THR A 109 4.87 10.06 4.07
C THR A 109 4.21 11.16 3.25
N ASP A 110 4.32 11.08 1.93
CA ASP A 110 3.58 11.96 1.00
C ASP A 110 2.10 11.54 0.97
N ILE A 111 1.24 12.46 1.37
CA ILE A 111 -0.22 12.34 1.38
C ILE A 111 -0.88 13.40 0.49
N SER A 112 -0.18 13.91 -0.50
CA SER A 112 -0.68 14.99 -1.37
C SER A 112 -1.80 14.56 -2.32
N HIS A 113 -2.07 13.26 -2.43
CA HIS A 113 -3.06 12.70 -3.35
C HIS A 113 -4.21 12.01 -2.61
N GLY A 114 -5.45 12.36 -2.94
CA GLY A 114 -6.66 11.67 -2.45
C GLY A 114 -6.79 10.26 -3.03
N LYS A 115 -7.72 9.47 -2.50
CA LYS A 115 -7.93 8.06 -2.88
C LYS A 115 -8.13 7.90 -4.39
N SER A 116 -8.96 8.74 -5.00
CA SER A 116 -9.28 8.72 -6.44
C SER A 116 -8.16 9.27 -7.34
N HIS A 117 -7.15 9.94 -6.77
CA HIS A 117 -6.06 10.58 -7.52
C HIS A 117 -4.80 9.69 -7.62
N TYR A 118 -4.96 8.36 -7.59
CA TYR A 118 -3.84 7.42 -7.64
C TYR A 118 -3.02 7.48 -8.94
N ALA A 119 -3.60 7.89 -10.06
CA ALA A 119 -2.85 8.07 -11.30
C ALA A 119 -1.83 9.21 -11.18
N GLN A 120 -2.21 10.32 -10.54
CA GLN A 120 -1.32 11.46 -10.24
C GLN A 120 -0.28 11.07 -9.18
N MET A 121 -0.69 10.30 -8.14
CA MET A 121 0.23 9.74 -7.16
C MET A 121 1.30 8.87 -7.82
N VAL A 122 0.94 8.00 -8.78
CA VAL A 122 1.90 7.20 -9.55
C VAL A 122 2.88 8.10 -10.31
N THR A 123 2.42 9.20 -10.90
CA THR A 123 3.29 10.18 -11.58
C THR A 123 4.33 10.75 -10.60
N SER A 124 3.88 11.18 -9.42
CA SER A 124 4.76 11.71 -8.36
C SER A 124 5.75 10.65 -7.87
N ALA A 125 5.28 9.44 -7.62
CA ALA A 125 6.11 8.31 -7.17
C ALA A 125 7.19 7.94 -8.21
N LEU A 126 6.86 7.92 -9.50
CA LEU A 126 7.80 7.62 -10.57
C LEU A 126 8.86 8.70 -10.77
N ALA A 127 8.60 9.95 -10.35
CA ALA A 127 9.54 11.06 -10.40
C ALA A 127 10.58 11.02 -9.26
N CYS A 128 10.34 10.29 -8.17
CA CYS A 128 11.27 10.13 -7.06
C CYS A 128 12.57 9.43 -7.48
N ASP A 129 13.71 9.81 -6.90
CA ASP A 129 15.00 9.19 -7.23
C ASP A 129 15.35 8.05 -6.26
N GLY A 130 14.90 6.84 -6.56
CA GLY A 130 15.24 5.65 -5.77
C GLY A 130 14.07 4.70 -5.54
N VAL A 131 14.01 4.13 -4.35
CA VAL A 131 13.00 3.12 -3.96
C VAL A 131 11.78 3.80 -3.36
N VAL A 132 10.62 3.47 -3.87
CA VAL A 132 9.32 3.99 -3.42
C VAL A 132 8.49 2.87 -2.81
N LEU A 133 7.81 3.15 -1.69
CA LEU A 133 6.77 2.31 -1.12
C LEU A 133 5.44 3.09 -1.08
N ILE A 134 4.40 2.47 -1.60
CA ILE A 134 3.03 3.00 -1.67
C ILE A 134 2.13 2.13 -0.80
N ALA A 135 1.39 2.73 0.14
CA ALA A 135 0.30 2.07 0.85
C ALA A 135 -1.04 2.64 0.37
N TRP A 136 -1.96 1.79 -0.08
CA TRP A 136 -3.21 2.23 -0.69
C TRP A 136 -4.40 1.31 -0.35
N GLN A 137 -5.58 1.65 -0.83
CA GLN A 137 -6.77 0.81 -0.75
C GLN A 137 -6.64 -0.33 -1.77
N HIS A 138 -6.93 -1.57 -1.35
CA HIS A 138 -6.72 -2.78 -2.16
C HIS A 138 -7.52 -2.77 -3.47
N GLU A 139 -8.67 -2.14 -3.47
CA GLU A 139 -9.56 -2.03 -4.63
C GLU A 139 -8.98 -1.24 -5.79
N ASP A 140 -7.94 -0.42 -5.54
CA ASP A 140 -7.29 0.44 -6.53
C ASP A 140 -5.87 -0.03 -6.89
N ILE A 141 -5.34 -1.08 -6.24
CA ILE A 141 -3.92 -1.48 -6.40
C ILE A 141 -3.67 -2.34 -7.64
N ALA A 142 -4.55 -3.29 -7.93
CA ALA A 142 -4.35 -4.29 -8.99
C ALA A 142 -4.37 -3.67 -10.40
N LEU A 143 -4.40 -4.50 -11.46
CA LEU A 143 -4.53 -3.98 -12.84
C LEU A 143 -5.87 -3.29 -13.06
N THR A 144 -6.92 -3.80 -12.43
CA THR A 144 -8.29 -3.27 -12.57
C THR A 144 -8.82 -2.94 -11.19
N THR A 145 -9.42 -1.77 -11.05
CA THR A 145 -10.10 -1.34 -9.83
C THR A 145 -11.43 -2.09 -9.65
N LYS A 146 -12.04 -1.93 -8.49
CA LYS A 146 -13.39 -2.45 -8.22
C LYS A 146 -14.45 -1.93 -9.22
N THR A 147 -14.26 -0.73 -9.76
CA THR A 147 -15.15 -0.10 -10.75
C THR A 147 -14.86 -0.49 -12.19
N GLY A 148 -13.78 -1.23 -12.44
CA GLY A 148 -13.36 -1.64 -13.77
C GLY A 148 -12.34 -0.70 -14.44
N ASP A 149 -11.94 0.38 -13.78
CA ASP A 149 -10.95 1.33 -14.27
C ASP A 149 -9.52 0.79 -14.10
N PRO A 150 -8.52 1.32 -14.82
CA PRO A 150 -7.12 0.97 -14.61
C PRO A 150 -6.66 1.32 -13.19
N GLY A 151 -6.17 0.34 -12.43
CA GLY A 151 -5.64 0.56 -11.08
C GLY A 151 -4.18 1.02 -11.05
N ILE A 152 -3.61 1.16 -9.85
CA ILE A 152 -2.23 1.62 -9.61
C ILE A 152 -1.21 0.78 -10.40
N SER A 153 -1.37 -0.54 -10.41
CA SER A 153 -0.47 -1.43 -11.17
C SER A 153 -0.52 -1.16 -12.67
N ALA A 154 -1.72 -0.94 -13.22
CA ALA A 154 -1.88 -0.58 -14.63
C ALA A 154 -1.29 0.79 -14.94
N GLU A 155 -1.49 1.78 -14.06
CA GLU A 155 -0.91 3.12 -14.22
C GLU A 155 0.63 3.09 -14.14
N ILE A 156 1.24 2.29 -13.27
CA ILE A 156 2.69 2.09 -13.25
C ILE A 156 3.18 1.58 -14.60
N LEU A 157 2.58 0.51 -15.13
CA LEU A 157 2.98 -0.07 -16.41
C LEU A 157 2.78 0.90 -17.59
N LYS A 158 1.67 1.61 -17.62
CA LYS A 158 1.31 2.60 -18.65
C LYS A 158 2.28 3.78 -18.65
N GLN A 159 2.49 4.42 -17.50
CA GLN A 159 3.32 5.63 -17.38
C GLN A 159 4.81 5.33 -17.58
N THR A 160 5.26 4.11 -17.30
CA THR A 160 6.62 3.66 -17.62
C THR A 160 6.76 3.14 -19.05
N LYS A 161 5.67 3.16 -19.84
CA LYS A 161 5.64 2.65 -21.24
C LYS A 161 6.10 1.20 -21.34
N THR A 162 5.79 0.40 -20.32
CA THR A 162 6.16 -1.01 -20.24
C THR A 162 5.36 -1.83 -21.25
N LYS A 163 6.05 -2.54 -22.15
CA LYS A 163 5.44 -3.42 -23.15
C LYS A 163 5.45 -4.91 -22.73
N ALA A 164 6.30 -5.26 -21.78
CA ALA A 164 6.38 -6.62 -21.28
C ALA A 164 5.10 -6.99 -20.52
N THR A 165 4.66 -8.23 -20.68
CA THR A 165 3.54 -8.79 -19.94
C THR A 165 4.06 -9.45 -18.68
N PHE A 166 3.53 -9.04 -17.54
CA PHE A 166 3.82 -9.64 -16.23
C PHE A 166 2.56 -10.27 -15.65
N ALA A 167 2.73 -11.23 -14.76
CA ALA A 167 1.62 -11.87 -14.03
C ALA A 167 1.11 -10.96 -12.88
N VAL A 168 0.82 -9.70 -13.20
CA VAL A 168 0.18 -8.77 -12.25
C VAL A 168 -1.29 -9.17 -12.09
N PRO A 169 -1.83 -9.28 -10.87
CA PRO A 169 -3.22 -9.66 -10.66
C PRO A 169 -4.20 -8.64 -11.27
N ASN A 170 -5.28 -9.12 -11.90
CA ASN A 170 -6.36 -8.25 -12.38
C ASN A 170 -7.10 -7.56 -11.24
N GLY A 171 -7.35 -8.28 -10.15
CA GLY A 171 -7.92 -7.77 -8.90
C GLY A 171 -7.03 -8.11 -7.72
N TRP A 172 -7.23 -7.45 -6.57
CA TRP A 172 -6.45 -7.77 -5.38
C TRP A 172 -6.71 -9.21 -4.91
N PRO A 173 -5.66 -10.00 -4.64
CA PRO A 173 -5.82 -11.40 -4.28
C PRO A 173 -6.65 -11.61 -3.02
N ALA A 174 -7.52 -12.63 -3.04
CA ALA A 174 -8.25 -13.06 -1.88
C ALA A 174 -7.38 -13.94 -0.98
N GLY A 175 -7.70 -13.93 0.31
CA GLY A 175 -7.14 -14.82 1.32
C GLY A 175 -8.26 -15.59 2.04
N PRO A 176 -7.93 -16.41 3.04
CA PRO A 176 -8.90 -17.22 3.76
C PRO A 176 -10.04 -16.42 4.41
N SER A 177 -9.78 -15.17 4.79
CA SER A 177 -10.74 -14.27 5.45
C SER A 177 -11.11 -13.04 4.62
N GLY A 178 -11.05 -13.12 3.31
CA GLY A 178 -11.32 -12.01 2.39
C GLY A 178 -10.07 -11.50 1.69
N ALA A 179 -10.04 -10.22 1.31
CA ALA A 179 -8.89 -9.65 0.61
C ALA A 179 -7.65 -9.59 1.51
N ARG A 180 -6.52 -10.09 1.03
CA ARG A 180 -5.25 -10.21 1.77
C ARG A 180 -4.69 -8.85 2.21
N TYR A 181 -4.03 -8.83 3.38
CA TYR A 181 -3.25 -7.68 3.89
C TYR A 181 -1.74 -7.89 3.77
N ASP A 182 -1.31 -9.10 3.50
CA ASP A 182 0.05 -9.62 3.65
C ASP A 182 0.82 -9.72 2.32
N LEU A 183 0.54 -8.85 1.36
CA LEU A 183 1.22 -8.85 0.06
C LEU A 183 1.98 -7.54 -0.19
N VAL A 184 3.14 -7.69 -0.85
CA VAL A 184 3.89 -6.60 -1.49
C VAL A 184 3.96 -6.88 -2.99
N LEU A 185 3.47 -5.96 -3.81
CA LEU A 185 3.72 -5.97 -5.25
C LEU A 185 5.01 -5.20 -5.52
N VAL A 186 5.97 -5.83 -6.17
CA VAL A 186 7.29 -5.26 -6.44
C VAL A 186 7.48 -5.09 -7.94
N PHE A 187 7.72 -3.86 -8.38
CA PHE A 187 8.02 -3.49 -9.75
C PHE A 187 9.47 -3.00 -9.84
N ASP A 188 10.32 -3.75 -10.54
CA ASP A 188 11.72 -3.39 -10.76
C ASP A 188 11.88 -2.48 -11.97
N ARG A 189 12.64 -1.38 -11.77
CA ARG A 189 12.91 -0.35 -12.78
C ARG A 189 14.34 0.17 -12.63
N PRO A 190 15.35 -0.66 -12.84
CA PRO A 190 16.72 -0.39 -12.40
C PRO A 190 17.35 0.89 -12.98
N THR A 191 16.88 1.37 -14.12
CA THR A 191 17.40 2.58 -14.76
C THR A 191 16.73 3.88 -14.30
N GLY A 192 15.66 3.78 -13.48
CA GLY A 192 14.92 4.95 -12.98
C GLY A 192 14.18 5.79 -14.05
N GLY A 193 14.43 5.57 -15.32
CA GLY A 193 13.79 6.32 -16.43
C GLY A 193 13.19 5.42 -17.52
N GLY A 194 13.44 4.11 -17.45
CA GLY A 194 12.98 3.13 -18.43
C GLY A 194 11.66 2.44 -18.05
N PRO A 195 11.29 1.40 -18.79
CA PRO A 195 10.15 0.55 -18.48
C PRO A 195 10.39 -0.29 -17.22
N ILE A 196 9.33 -0.91 -16.69
CA ILE A 196 9.43 -1.98 -15.70
C ILE A 196 10.09 -3.20 -16.35
N THR A 197 11.06 -3.78 -15.66
CA THR A 197 11.84 -4.93 -16.13
C THR A 197 11.55 -6.23 -15.38
N GLY A 198 10.88 -6.14 -14.23
CA GLY A 198 10.48 -7.28 -13.42
C GLY A 198 9.27 -6.98 -12.56
N PHE A 199 8.51 -8.02 -12.26
CA PHE A 199 7.39 -7.99 -11.32
C PHE A 199 7.43 -9.22 -10.42
N THR A 200 7.23 -9.01 -9.13
CA THR A 200 7.17 -10.09 -8.12
C THR A 200 6.10 -9.75 -7.09
N MET A 201 5.30 -10.74 -6.69
CA MET A 201 4.49 -10.67 -5.48
C MET A 201 5.25 -11.32 -4.32
N VAL A 202 5.31 -10.64 -3.19
CA VAL A 202 6.02 -11.11 -1.99
C VAL A 202 5.04 -11.19 -0.83
N PRO A 203 4.84 -12.37 -0.22
CA PRO A 203 4.07 -12.47 1.02
C PRO A 203 4.88 -11.87 2.17
N GLN A 204 4.25 -11.03 2.99
CA GLN A 204 4.92 -10.35 4.10
C GLN A 204 5.32 -11.32 5.22
N ARG A 205 4.46 -12.29 5.57
CA ARG A 205 4.67 -13.29 6.62
C ARG A 205 5.06 -12.67 7.97
N LEU A 206 4.37 -11.61 8.35
CA LEU A 206 4.67 -10.82 9.55
C LEU A 206 3.83 -11.24 10.74
N LEU A 207 2.60 -11.69 10.50
CA LEU A 207 1.65 -12.01 11.56
C LEU A 207 1.18 -13.46 11.46
N ALA A 208 0.76 -14.01 12.60
CA ALA A 208 0.08 -15.31 12.62
C ALA A 208 -1.20 -15.24 11.76
N GLY A 209 -1.34 -16.19 10.82
CA GLY A 209 -2.46 -16.22 9.86
C GLY A 209 -2.13 -15.61 8.50
N ASP A 210 -0.97 -15.00 8.31
CA ASP A 210 -0.49 -14.62 6.99
C ASP A 210 -0.33 -15.86 6.10
N ALA A 211 -0.74 -15.75 4.83
CA ALA A 211 -0.66 -16.87 3.92
C ALA A 211 0.81 -17.22 3.59
N PRO A 212 1.15 -18.52 3.51
CA PRO A 212 2.54 -18.93 3.29
C PRO A 212 3.06 -18.67 1.87
N GLY A 213 2.18 -18.39 0.92
CA GLY A 213 2.50 -18.20 -0.50
C GLY A 213 1.66 -17.11 -1.17
N VAL A 214 1.93 -16.90 -2.44
CA VAL A 214 1.20 -15.99 -3.36
C VAL A 214 0.41 -16.79 -4.38
#